data_623c14a860ad8e7c2efd31855a078406
#
_entry.id   623c14a860ad8e7c2efd31855a078406
#
_cell.length_a   1.000
_cell.length_b   1.000
_cell.length_c   1.000
_cell.angle_alpha   90.00
_cell.angle_beta   90.00
_cell.angle_gamma   90.00
#
_symmetry.space_group_name_H-M   'P 1'
#
loop_
_entity.id
_entity.type
_entity.pdbx_description
1 polymer ?
#
loop_
_entity_poly.entity_id
_entity_poly.type
_entity_poly.pdbx_seq_one_letter_code
_entity_poly.pdbx_strand_id
1 'polypeptide(L)'
;MGYKTKLAAICLPVAGMLFAMTAQAATTLDTVKERGRLICGASQGTPGFGAPDDNGYWRGLDIETCRAVAVAVLGDKDAVDFVPLSGQQRIPALQTGEIDILPRTLTWTLQRDANGINFTQPNYYEYTGFMMPKSLGITQVEDMAGASVCVQTGSTTEVVVNDVSTKHKLDLQPVVFDNTSAARQAFFSGRCDALITDAGALASVRASMAKNPDDYIIFPATPYVDALTPAVRQGDDQWMDIVRWSIQALIAAESFGITRENVDAMLGV
;
A
#
# COMPACT_ATOMS: atom_id res chain seq x y z
N MET A 1 74.73 38.82 -44.48
CA MET A 1 73.71 37.81 -44.88
C MET A 1 73.41 36.98 -43.64
N GLY A 2 72.31 37.31 -42.96
CA GLY A 2 72.00 36.71 -41.66
C GLY A 2 70.66 35.86 -41.84
N TYR A 3 70.81 34.59 -41.61
CA TYR A 3 69.66 33.68 -41.57
C TYR A 3 69.02 33.73 -40.18
N LYS A 4 67.76 34.18 -40.12
CA LYS A 4 66.90 34.11 -38.90
C LYS A 4 66.15 32.79 -38.94
N THR A 5 66.52 31.85 -38.10
CA THR A 5 65.75 30.63 -37.86
C THR A 5 64.57 30.90 -36.93
N LYS A 6 63.38 30.70 -37.42
CA LYS A 6 62.13 30.76 -36.61
C LYS A 6 61.88 29.35 -35.97
N LEU A 7 61.96 29.30 -34.65
CA LEU A 7 61.45 28.13 -33.91
C LEU A 7 59.93 28.26 -33.86
N ALA A 8 59.22 27.27 -34.41
CA ALA A 8 57.77 27.08 -34.23
C ALA A 8 57.53 26.20 -33.00
N ALA A 9 56.91 26.81 -32.01
CA ALA A 9 56.45 26.09 -30.83
C ALA A 9 55.17 25.32 -31.18
N ILE A 10 55.22 23.99 -31.15
CA ILE A 10 54.06 23.08 -31.29
C ILE A 10 53.43 22.96 -29.93
N CYS A 11 52.28 23.63 -29.71
CA CYS A 11 51.38 23.37 -28.60
C CYS A 11 50.54 22.14 -28.88
N LEU A 12 50.81 21.02 -28.21
CA LEU A 12 49.90 19.85 -28.18
C LEU A 12 48.75 20.18 -27.22
N PRO A 13 47.49 20.06 -27.64
CA PRO A 13 46.37 20.10 -26.71
C PRO A 13 46.29 18.76 -25.96
N VAL A 14 46.53 18.77 -24.67
CA VAL A 14 46.23 17.66 -23.76
C VAL A 14 44.67 17.63 -23.65
N ALA A 15 44.04 16.77 -24.45
CA ALA A 15 42.64 16.45 -24.30
C ALA A 15 42.47 15.63 -23.02
N GLY A 16 42.12 16.30 -21.92
CA GLY A 16 41.71 15.65 -20.69
C GLY A 16 40.38 14.91 -20.92
N MET A 17 40.40 13.58 -21.05
CA MET A 17 39.21 12.73 -20.97
C MET A 17 38.69 12.80 -19.54
N LEU A 18 37.68 13.65 -19.33
CA LEU A 18 36.80 13.58 -18.17
C LEU A 18 35.97 12.30 -18.30
N PHE A 19 36.44 11.24 -17.62
CA PHE A 19 35.56 10.10 -17.34
C PHE A 19 34.48 10.61 -16.39
N ALA A 20 33.31 10.94 -16.94
CA ALA A 20 32.11 11.10 -16.17
C ALA A 20 31.78 9.72 -15.57
N MET A 21 32.21 9.46 -14.32
CA MET A 21 31.68 8.37 -13.53
C MET A 21 30.19 8.66 -13.37
N THR A 22 29.36 7.95 -14.12
CA THR A 22 27.94 7.89 -13.83
C THR A 22 27.80 7.24 -12.47
N ALA A 23 27.59 8.07 -11.43
CA ALA A 23 27.20 7.55 -10.13
C ALA A 23 25.86 6.82 -10.34
N GLN A 24 25.91 5.50 -10.40
CA GLN A 24 24.71 4.67 -10.42
C GLN A 24 24.04 4.88 -9.04
N ALA A 25 22.82 5.37 -9.03
CA ALA A 25 22.06 5.50 -7.79
C ALA A 25 22.01 4.11 -7.11
N ALA A 26 22.24 4.05 -5.81
CA ALA A 26 22.15 2.81 -5.06
C ALA A 26 20.75 2.19 -5.26
N THR A 27 20.69 0.88 -5.51
CA THR A 27 19.41 0.18 -5.63
C THR A 27 18.69 0.15 -4.28
N THR A 28 17.39 -0.08 -4.27
CA THR A 28 16.64 -0.25 -3.01
C THR A 28 17.20 -1.44 -2.21
N LEU A 29 17.60 -2.51 -2.89
CA LEU A 29 18.21 -3.69 -2.25
C LEU A 29 19.51 -3.31 -1.50
N ASP A 30 20.40 -2.56 -2.14
CA ASP A 30 21.66 -2.11 -1.52
C ASP A 30 21.39 -1.23 -0.32
N THR A 31 20.47 -0.27 -0.46
CA THR A 31 20.06 0.65 0.61
C THR A 31 19.50 -0.10 1.82
N VAL A 32 18.62 -1.10 1.60
CA VAL A 32 18.01 -1.92 2.66
C VAL A 32 19.07 -2.76 3.35
N LYS A 33 19.99 -3.38 2.59
CA LYS A 33 21.10 -4.18 3.17
C LYS A 33 22.08 -3.35 3.96
N GLU A 34 22.47 -2.17 3.45
CA GLU A 34 23.40 -1.26 4.14
C GLU A 34 22.77 -0.74 5.45
N ARG A 35 21.50 -0.38 5.42
CA ARG A 35 20.75 0.07 6.59
C ARG A 35 20.46 -1.06 7.57
N GLY A 36 20.44 -2.32 7.13
CA GLY A 36 20.10 -3.49 7.93
C GLY A 36 18.62 -3.58 8.33
N ARG A 37 17.75 -2.78 7.74
CA ARG A 37 16.31 -2.72 8.03
C ARG A 37 15.51 -2.36 6.79
N LEU A 38 14.32 -2.95 6.67
CA LEU A 38 13.30 -2.60 5.68
C LEU A 38 12.40 -1.49 6.25
N ILE A 39 12.09 -0.45 5.47
CA ILE A 39 11.07 0.54 5.83
C ILE A 39 9.80 0.27 5.05
N CYS A 40 8.74 -0.09 5.78
CA CYS A 40 7.46 -0.54 5.24
C CYS A 40 6.36 0.50 5.50
N GLY A 41 5.69 0.96 4.45
CA GLY A 41 4.51 1.81 4.59
C GLY A 41 3.32 1.01 5.12
N ALA A 42 2.77 1.42 6.26
CA ALA A 42 1.67 0.74 6.94
C ALA A 42 0.40 1.59 6.97
N SER A 43 -0.74 0.97 7.23
CA SER A 43 -1.97 1.69 7.51
C SER A 43 -1.94 2.34 8.91
N GLN A 44 -2.79 3.33 9.14
CA GLN A 44 -2.95 3.97 10.44
C GLN A 44 -3.87 3.17 11.38
N GLY A 45 -3.82 1.84 11.29
CA GLY A 45 -4.60 0.93 12.13
C GLY A 45 -5.80 0.31 11.43
N THR A 46 -5.58 -0.55 10.40
CA THR A 46 -6.62 -1.39 9.80
C THR A 46 -6.48 -2.82 10.32
N PRO A 47 -7.34 -3.26 11.25
CA PRO A 47 -7.27 -4.62 11.80
C PRO A 47 -7.34 -5.66 10.68
N GLY A 48 -6.58 -6.75 10.81
CA GLY A 48 -6.45 -7.79 9.79
C GLY A 48 -5.48 -7.49 8.65
N PHE A 49 -5.25 -6.21 8.32
CA PHE A 49 -4.32 -5.78 7.27
C PHE A 49 -3.04 -5.16 7.84
N GLY A 50 -3.15 -4.13 8.66
CA GLY A 50 -2.00 -3.47 9.27
C GLY A 50 -2.42 -2.65 10.48
N ALA A 51 -2.27 -3.20 11.67
CA ALA A 51 -2.55 -2.53 12.94
C ALA A 51 -1.63 -3.06 14.05
N PRO A 52 -1.22 -2.22 15.00
CA PRO A 52 -0.60 -2.70 16.22
C PRO A 52 -1.63 -3.45 17.09
N ASP A 53 -1.20 -4.53 17.75
CA ASP A 53 -1.95 -5.18 18.82
C ASP A 53 -1.82 -4.41 20.15
N ASP A 54 -2.45 -4.90 21.22
CA ASP A 54 -2.45 -4.26 22.55
C ASP A 54 -1.04 -4.11 23.16
N ASN A 55 -0.05 -4.85 22.66
CA ASN A 55 1.35 -4.76 23.06
C ASN A 55 2.17 -3.86 22.13
N GLY A 56 1.53 -3.22 21.12
CA GLY A 56 2.20 -2.41 20.13
C GLY A 56 2.88 -3.21 19.01
N TYR A 57 2.73 -4.54 18.96
CA TYR A 57 3.30 -5.36 17.91
C TYR A 57 2.40 -5.34 16.67
N TRP A 58 2.97 -4.97 15.54
CA TRP A 58 2.25 -4.86 14.26
C TRP A 58 1.83 -6.22 13.71
N ARG A 59 0.58 -6.32 13.26
CA ARG A 59 -0.02 -7.54 12.71
C ARG A 59 -0.88 -7.25 11.49
N GLY A 60 -1.09 -8.28 10.67
CA GLY A 60 -1.98 -8.27 9.52
C GLY A 60 -1.28 -8.58 8.21
N LEU A 61 -2.05 -8.79 7.16
CA LEU A 61 -1.59 -9.26 5.84
C LEU A 61 -0.49 -8.37 5.25
N ASP A 62 -0.66 -7.06 5.28
CA ASP A 62 0.32 -6.09 4.77
C ASP A 62 1.62 -6.13 5.57
N ILE A 63 1.50 -6.32 6.88
CA ILE A 63 2.63 -6.40 7.81
C ILE A 63 3.44 -7.67 7.58
N GLU A 64 2.76 -8.83 7.44
CA GLU A 64 3.44 -10.10 7.18
C GLU A 64 4.06 -10.14 5.78
N THR A 65 3.49 -9.42 4.80
CA THR A 65 4.13 -9.20 3.49
C THR A 65 5.49 -8.50 3.66
N CYS A 66 5.59 -7.43 4.45
CA CYS A 66 6.86 -6.77 4.70
C CYS A 66 7.84 -7.66 5.48
N ARG A 67 7.37 -8.44 6.45
CA ARG A 67 8.21 -9.40 7.17
C ARG A 67 8.79 -10.48 6.25
N ALA A 68 7.98 -10.98 5.31
CA ALA A 68 8.47 -11.94 4.32
C ALA A 68 9.59 -11.37 3.45
N VAL A 69 9.46 -10.11 3.02
CA VAL A 69 10.53 -9.39 2.28
C VAL A 69 11.76 -9.20 3.16
N ALA A 70 11.60 -8.81 4.44
CA ALA A 70 12.72 -8.66 5.36
C ALA A 70 13.47 -9.99 5.59
N VAL A 71 12.76 -11.11 5.74
CA VAL A 71 13.38 -12.45 5.80
C VAL A 71 14.15 -12.76 4.53
N ALA A 72 13.57 -12.50 3.36
CA ALA A 72 14.22 -12.79 2.08
C ALA A 72 15.51 -11.97 1.87
N VAL A 73 15.59 -10.74 2.38
CA VAL A 73 16.71 -9.82 2.13
C VAL A 73 17.71 -9.79 3.27
N LEU A 74 17.24 -9.86 4.52
CA LEU A 74 18.02 -9.65 5.74
C LEU A 74 18.10 -10.89 6.64
N GLY A 75 17.31 -11.94 6.37
CA GLY A 75 17.26 -13.14 7.19
C GLY A 75 16.52 -12.97 8.53
N ASP A 76 15.93 -11.81 8.77
CA ASP A 76 15.24 -11.47 10.04
C ASP A 76 13.89 -10.81 9.78
N LYS A 77 12.79 -11.44 10.25
CA LYS A 77 11.41 -10.93 10.13
C LYS A 77 11.17 -9.64 10.93
N ASP A 78 11.96 -9.38 11.95
CA ASP A 78 11.80 -8.22 12.83
C ASP A 78 12.72 -7.05 12.42
N ALA A 79 13.55 -7.22 11.37
CA ALA A 79 14.34 -6.16 10.76
C ALA A 79 13.47 -5.25 9.86
N VAL A 80 12.31 -4.80 10.37
CA VAL A 80 11.34 -3.93 9.66
C VAL A 80 10.93 -2.77 10.55
N ASP A 81 10.90 -1.56 9.97
CA ASP A 81 10.28 -0.38 10.56
C ASP A 81 8.96 -0.08 9.84
N PHE A 82 7.87 0.03 10.57
CA PHE A 82 6.54 0.33 10.02
C PHE A 82 6.25 1.81 10.14
N VAL A 83 5.97 2.47 9.00
CA VAL A 83 5.64 3.90 8.91
C VAL A 83 4.15 4.05 8.63
N PRO A 84 3.34 4.49 9.62
CA PRO A 84 1.91 4.75 9.41
C PRO A 84 1.69 5.94 8.47
N LEU A 85 0.99 5.70 7.34
CA LEU A 85 0.75 6.69 6.31
C LEU A 85 -0.74 6.87 6.03
N SER A 86 -1.16 8.11 5.77
CA SER A 86 -2.50 8.42 5.27
C SER A 86 -2.68 8.00 3.80
N GLY A 87 -3.90 8.11 3.27
CA GLY A 87 -4.20 7.85 1.87
C GLY A 87 -3.42 8.75 0.92
N GLN A 88 -3.22 10.01 1.30
CA GLN A 88 -2.50 11.01 0.49
C GLN A 88 -0.97 10.91 0.61
N GLN A 89 -0.45 10.52 1.78
CA GLN A 89 1.00 10.46 2.04
C GLN A 89 1.68 9.23 1.41
N ARG A 90 0.98 8.10 1.31
CA ARG A 90 1.58 6.79 1.02
C ARG A 90 2.32 6.71 -0.32
N ILE A 91 1.77 7.26 -1.42
CA ILE A 91 2.42 7.23 -2.74
C ILE A 91 3.61 8.20 -2.79
N PRO A 92 3.51 9.48 -2.38
CA PRO A 92 4.66 10.36 -2.25
C PRO A 92 5.80 9.78 -1.39
N ALA A 93 5.49 9.17 -0.25
CA ALA A 93 6.50 8.54 0.62
C ALA A 93 7.27 7.41 -0.09
N LEU A 94 6.59 6.60 -0.92
CA LEU A 94 7.24 5.59 -1.73
C LEU A 94 8.12 6.21 -2.83
N GLN A 95 7.61 7.22 -3.53
CA GLN A 95 8.32 7.90 -4.63
C GLN A 95 9.60 8.59 -4.16
N THR A 96 9.58 9.22 -2.99
CA THR A 96 10.72 9.94 -2.41
C THR A 96 11.74 9.03 -1.73
N GLY A 97 11.42 7.74 -1.53
CA GLY A 97 12.30 6.81 -0.83
C GLY A 97 12.22 6.88 0.69
N GLU A 98 11.21 7.55 1.24
CA GLU A 98 10.93 7.52 2.68
C GLU A 98 10.56 6.09 3.14
N ILE A 99 9.93 5.31 2.27
CA ILE A 99 9.65 3.89 2.45
C ILE A 99 10.18 3.06 1.28
N ASP A 100 10.48 1.80 1.50
CA ASP A 100 11.02 0.88 0.49
C ASP A 100 9.91 0.08 -0.21
N ILE A 101 8.82 -0.19 0.49
CA ILE A 101 7.67 -0.98 0.04
C ILE A 101 6.37 -0.40 0.60
N LEU A 102 5.31 -0.45 -0.22
CA LEU A 102 3.98 0.05 0.16
C LEU A 102 2.91 -1.03 -0.05
N PRO A 103 2.65 -1.94 0.90
CA PRO A 103 1.52 -2.86 0.81
C PRO A 103 0.18 -2.19 1.16
N ARG A 104 0.05 -1.52 2.22
CA ARG A 104 -1.03 -0.69 2.80
C ARG A 104 -2.38 -0.70 2.06
N THR A 105 -3.03 -1.88 1.92
CA THR A 105 -4.34 -2.03 1.25
C THR A 105 -4.43 -1.17 -0.02
N LEU A 106 -3.43 -1.29 -0.90
CA LEU A 106 -3.29 -0.42 -2.05
C LEU A 106 -3.94 -1.05 -3.30
N THR A 107 -5.11 -0.56 -3.69
CA THR A 107 -5.79 -0.97 -4.93
C THR A 107 -4.92 -0.64 -6.14
N TRP A 108 -4.69 -1.62 -7.00
CA TRP A 108 -4.03 -1.43 -8.29
C TRP A 108 -4.96 -0.70 -9.25
N THR A 109 -4.55 0.48 -9.68
CA THR A 109 -5.28 1.28 -10.66
C THR A 109 -4.31 1.81 -11.72
N LEU A 110 -4.81 1.97 -12.95
CA LEU A 110 -4.04 2.55 -14.06
C LEU A 110 -3.44 3.92 -13.67
N GLN A 111 -4.22 4.77 -13.00
CA GLN A 111 -3.76 6.09 -12.59
C GLN A 111 -2.57 6.03 -11.64
N ARG A 112 -2.57 5.10 -10.69
CA ARG A 112 -1.46 4.92 -9.73
C ARG A 112 -0.24 4.29 -10.40
N ASP A 113 -0.46 3.27 -11.24
CA ASP A 113 0.60 2.55 -11.95
C ASP A 113 1.35 3.47 -12.93
N ALA A 114 0.63 4.34 -13.63
CA ALA A 114 1.22 5.35 -14.52
C ALA A 114 1.95 6.49 -13.78
N ASN A 115 1.95 6.53 -12.45
CA ASN A 115 2.45 7.65 -11.65
C ASN A 115 3.73 7.31 -10.86
N GLY A 116 4.71 6.69 -11.52
CA GLY A 116 6.07 6.50 -10.98
C GLY A 116 6.20 5.42 -9.89
N ILE A 117 5.23 4.50 -9.80
CA ILE A 117 5.29 3.31 -8.95
C ILE A 117 5.01 2.06 -9.79
N ASN A 118 5.51 0.92 -9.35
CA ASN A 118 5.22 -0.39 -9.93
C ASN A 118 4.45 -1.25 -8.93
N PHE A 119 3.34 -1.82 -9.36
CA PHE A 119 2.64 -2.85 -8.61
C PHE A 119 3.31 -4.21 -8.80
N THR A 120 3.39 -4.99 -7.73
CA THR A 120 4.14 -6.27 -7.73
C THR A 120 3.22 -7.45 -8.03
N GLN A 121 2.66 -8.05 -7.00
CA GLN A 121 1.75 -9.19 -7.06
C GLN A 121 0.56 -8.90 -6.14
N PRO A 122 -0.70 -9.06 -6.59
CA PRO A 122 -1.84 -8.99 -5.69
C PRO A 122 -1.69 -9.97 -4.53
N ASN A 123 -1.86 -9.47 -3.32
CA ASN A 123 -1.86 -10.28 -2.11
C ASN A 123 -3.28 -10.46 -1.53
N TYR A 124 -4.26 -9.71 -2.02
CA TYR A 124 -5.66 -9.84 -1.65
C TYR A 124 -6.60 -9.36 -2.74
N TYR A 125 -7.76 -10.00 -2.86
CA TYR A 125 -8.83 -9.59 -3.77
C TYR A 125 -10.10 -9.34 -2.97
N GLU A 126 -10.73 -8.19 -3.19
CA GLU A 126 -11.98 -7.84 -2.54
C GLU A 126 -12.82 -6.86 -3.36
N TYR A 127 -13.88 -6.36 -2.79
CA TYR A 127 -14.70 -5.30 -3.38
C TYR A 127 -14.78 -4.10 -2.45
N THR A 128 -15.00 -2.92 -3.02
CA THR A 128 -15.39 -1.73 -2.24
C THR A 128 -16.82 -1.91 -1.75
N GLY A 129 -17.06 -1.68 -0.44
CA GLY A 129 -18.35 -1.87 0.18
C GLY A 129 -18.81 -0.67 1.01
N PHE A 130 -20.11 -0.61 1.26
CA PHE A 130 -20.71 0.23 2.29
C PHE A 130 -21.02 -0.59 3.54
N MET A 131 -20.74 -0.03 4.72
CA MET A 131 -21.26 -0.53 5.99
C MET A 131 -22.26 0.48 6.55
N MET A 132 -23.42 0.01 6.96
CA MET A 132 -24.50 0.84 7.49
C MET A 132 -25.19 0.16 8.68
N PRO A 133 -25.80 0.94 9.62
CA PRO A 133 -26.71 0.38 10.60
C PRO A 133 -27.94 -0.27 9.93
N LYS A 134 -28.30 -1.48 10.32
CA LYS A 134 -29.51 -2.17 9.85
C LYS A 134 -30.81 -1.40 10.17
N SER A 135 -30.78 -0.59 11.22
CA SER A 135 -31.92 0.25 11.62
C SER A 135 -32.34 1.27 10.57
N LEU A 136 -31.48 1.60 9.61
CA LEU A 136 -31.82 2.47 8.48
C LEU A 136 -32.67 1.76 7.41
N GLY A 137 -32.77 0.41 7.43
CA GLY A 137 -33.54 -0.36 6.47
C GLY A 137 -32.95 -0.42 5.06
N ILE A 138 -31.73 0.11 4.88
CA ILE A 138 -31.01 0.18 3.59
C ILE A 138 -30.18 -1.09 3.44
N THR A 139 -30.35 -1.80 2.32
CA THR A 139 -29.66 -3.07 2.06
C THR A 139 -28.93 -3.11 0.71
N GLN A 140 -29.12 -2.08 -0.11
CA GLN A 140 -28.54 -1.96 -1.45
C GLN A 140 -28.25 -0.49 -1.76
N VAL A 141 -27.41 -0.27 -2.77
CA VAL A 141 -26.96 1.06 -3.14
C VAL A 141 -28.09 1.99 -3.57
N GLU A 142 -29.07 1.48 -4.29
CA GLU A 142 -30.19 2.23 -4.84
C GLU A 142 -31.07 2.90 -3.78
N ASP A 143 -31.04 2.38 -2.55
CA ASP A 143 -31.86 2.87 -1.44
C ASP A 143 -31.14 3.97 -0.61
N MET A 144 -29.90 4.35 -0.98
CA MET A 144 -29.02 5.25 -0.22
C MET A 144 -29.25 6.75 -0.52
N ALA A 145 -30.35 7.15 -1.14
CA ALA A 145 -30.58 8.53 -1.55
C ALA A 145 -30.38 9.52 -0.41
N GLY A 146 -29.52 10.53 -0.58
CA GLY A 146 -29.20 11.57 0.38
C GLY A 146 -28.32 11.13 1.57
N ALA A 147 -27.89 9.86 1.62
CA ALA A 147 -27.11 9.35 2.74
C ALA A 147 -25.74 10.03 2.87
N SER A 148 -25.35 10.34 4.11
CA SER A 148 -24.01 10.81 4.44
C SER A 148 -23.02 9.65 4.53
N VAL A 149 -21.84 9.79 3.88
CA VAL A 149 -20.87 8.72 3.74
C VAL A 149 -19.50 9.13 4.27
N CYS A 150 -19.07 8.55 5.38
CA CYS A 150 -17.71 8.73 5.90
C CYS A 150 -16.69 8.02 4.98
N VAL A 151 -15.70 8.78 4.50
CA VAL A 151 -14.68 8.29 3.55
C VAL A 151 -13.30 8.90 3.84
N GLN A 152 -12.24 8.15 3.54
CA GLN A 152 -10.86 8.68 3.63
C GLN A 152 -10.48 9.38 2.32
N THR A 153 -9.92 10.60 2.43
CA THR A 153 -9.34 11.31 1.28
C THR A 153 -8.13 10.60 0.69
N GLY A 154 -7.92 10.74 -0.63
CA GLY A 154 -6.83 10.09 -1.38
C GLY A 154 -7.00 8.57 -1.54
N SER A 155 -8.19 8.06 -1.29
CA SER A 155 -8.55 6.66 -1.51
C SER A 155 -9.30 6.47 -2.83
N THR A 156 -9.30 5.24 -3.36
CA THR A 156 -10.19 4.86 -4.47
C THR A 156 -11.65 4.95 -4.07
N THR A 157 -11.95 4.69 -2.80
CA THR A 157 -13.33 4.71 -2.27
C THR A 157 -13.94 6.11 -2.24
N GLU A 158 -13.13 7.17 -2.14
CA GLU A 158 -13.60 8.56 -2.32
C GLU A 158 -14.12 8.79 -3.75
N VAL A 159 -13.44 8.24 -4.76
CA VAL A 159 -13.91 8.29 -6.16
C VAL A 159 -15.19 7.47 -6.32
N VAL A 160 -15.24 6.26 -5.74
CA VAL A 160 -16.40 5.35 -5.80
C VAL A 160 -17.67 6.01 -5.24
N VAL A 161 -17.59 6.76 -4.14
CA VAL A 161 -18.77 7.49 -3.61
C VAL A 161 -19.38 8.41 -4.68
N ASN A 162 -18.55 9.20 -5.34
CA ASN A 162 -19.00 10.14 -6.36
C ASN A 162 -19.55 9.42 -7.61
N ASP A 163 -18.89 8.34 -8.05
CA ASP A 163 -19.31 7.55 -9.20
C ASP A 163 -20.66 6.86 -8.94
N VAL A 164 -20.82 6.24 -7.77
CA VAL A 164 -22.06 5.60 -7.34
C VAL A 164 -23.19 6.63 -7.21
N SER A 165 -22.91 7.77 -6.57
CA SER A 165 -23.87 8.86 -6.43
C SER A 165 -24.38 9.35 -7.78
N THR A 166 -23.46 9.58 -8.73
CA THR A 166 -23.78 10.04 -10.08
C THR A 166 -24.54 8.99 -10.88
N LYS A 167 -24.05 7.74 -10.90
CA LYS A 167 -24.62 6.63 -11.67
C LYS A 167 -26.07 6.33 -11.27
N HIS A 168 -26.33 6.32 -9.96
CA HIS A 168 -27.64 5.96 -9.41
C HIS A 168 -28.49 7.20 -9.04
N LYS A 169 -27.97 8.44 -9.26
CA LYS A 169 -28.65 9.71 -8.95
C LYS A 169 -29.08 9.82 -7.49
N LEU A 170 -28.18 9.48 -6.57
CA LEU A 170 -28.49 9.32 -5.15
C LEU A 170 -28.22 10.56 -4.31
N ASP A 171 -27.51 11.57 -4.83
CA ASP A 171 -27.10 12.76 -4.06
C ASP A 171 -26.43 12.39 -2.72
N LEU A 172 -25.50 11.43 -2.74
CA LEU A 172 -24.72 11.02 -1.57
C LEU A 172 -23.89 12.20 -1.07
N GLN A 173 -23.79 12.32 0.26
CA GLN A 173 -23.05 13.40 0.92
C GLN A 173 -21.72 12.87 1.49
N PRO A 174 -20.58 12.96 0.78
CA PRO A 174 -19.30 12.50 1.29
C PRO A 174 -18.83 13.38 2.47
N VAL A 175 -18.54 12.74 3.59
CA VAL A 175 -17.88 13.34 4.76
C VAL A 175 -16.45 12.85 4.80
N VAL A 176 -15.52 13.73 4.42
CA VAL A 176 -14.13 13.36 4.14
C VAL A 176 -13.25 13.50 5.39
N PHE A 177 -12.37 12.52 5.60
CA PHE A 177 -11.41 12.47 6.71
C PHE A 177 -9.99 12.20 6.19
N ASP A 178 -8.98 12.78 6.84
CA ASP A 178 -7.57 12.58 6.48
C ASP A 178 -7.08 11.16 6.76
N ASN A 179 -7.67 10.49 7.75
CA ASN A 179 -7.27 9.14 8.14
C ASN A 179 -8.47 8.21 8.41
N THR A 180 -8.23 6.91 8.27
CA THR A 180 -9.25 5.87 8.41
C THR A 180 -9.79 5.77 9.83
N SER A 181 -8.97 6.03 10.85
CA SER A 181 -9.42 5.97 12.26
C SER A 181 -10.48 7.03 12.56
N ALA A 182 -10.25 8.27 12.09
CA ALA A 182 -11.21 9.36 12.26
C ALA A 182 -12.53 9.08 11.51
N ALA A 183 -12.47 8.55 10.28
CA ALA A 183 -13.66 8.17 9.52
C ALA A 183 -14.50 7.10 10.26
N ARG A 184 -13.83 6.07 10.82
CA ARG A 184 -14.50 5.01 11.59
C ARG A 184 -15.12 5.52 12.87
N GLN A 185 -14.40 6.34 13.64
CA GLN A 185 -14.92 6.95 14.87
C GLN A 185 -16.13 7.84 14.57
N ALA A 186 -16.08 8.64 13.50
CA ALA A 186 -17.19 9.48 13.07
C ALA A 186 -18.42 8.63 12.71
N PHE A 187 -18.24 7.54 11.97
CA PHE A 187 -19.31 6.61 11.63
C PHE A 187 -19.95 5.98 12.87
N PHE A 188 -19.15 5.38 13.77
CA PHE A 188 -19.70 4.76 14.99
C PHE A 188 -20.28 5.76 16.00
N SER A 189 -19.93 7.05 15.90
CA SER A 189 -20.60 8.12 16.67
C SER A 189 -21.89 8.63 16.03
N GLY A 190 -22.29 8.09 14.88
CA GLY A 190 -23.52 8.50 14.16
C GLY A 190 -23.38 9.78 13.35
N ARG A 191 -22.15 10.24 13.05
CA ARG A 191 -21.93 11.43 12.21
C ARG A 191 -22.20 11.18 10.73
N CYS A 192 -22.09 9.93 10.28
CA CYS A 192 -22.42 9.51 8.93
C CYS A 192 -23.35 8.31 8.98
N ASP A 193 -24.22 8.20 7.97
CA ASP A 193 -25.12 7.06 7.77
C ASP A 193 -24.38 5.82 7.31
N ALA A 194 -23.31 6.00 6.52
CA ALA A 194 -22.48 4.94 5.98
C ALA A 194 -20.99 5.17 6.20
N LEU A 195 -20.24 4.07 6.27
CA LEU A 195 -18.79 4.04 6.11
C LEU A 195 -18.47 3.27 4.82
N ILE A 196 -17.61 3.84 3.96
CA ILE A 196 -17.13 3.18 2.75
C ILE A 196 -15.64 2.87 2.85
N THR A 197 -15.26 1.64 2.57
CA THR A 197 -13.88 1.18 2.33
C THR A 197 -13.93 -0.24 1.77
N ASP A 198 -12.80 -0.92 1.73
CA ASP A 198 -12.65 -2.31 1.32
C ASP A 198 -13.47 -3.24 2.22
N ALA A 199 -14.19 -4.20 1.67
CA ALA A 199 -15.14 -5.05 2.40
C ALA A 199 -14.48 -5.85 3.52
N GLY A 200 -13.27 -6.37 3.29
CA GLY A 200 -12.49 -7.05 4.32
C GLY A 200 -12.14 -6.14 5.50
N ALA A 201 -11.79 -4.88 5.20
CA ALA A 201 -11.56 -3.86 6.23
C ALA A 201 -12.86 -3.50 6.97
N LEU A 202 -14.00 -3.38 6.28
CA LEU A 202 -15.31 -3.16 6.92
C LEU A 202 -15.68 -4.32 7.85
N ALA A 203 -15.50 -5.56 7.40
CA ALA A 203 -15.80 -6.74 8.22
C ALA A 203 -14.94 -6.77 9.49
N SER A 204 -13.65 -6.47 9.36
CA SER A 204 -12.72 -6.40 10.48
C SER A 204 -13.06 -5.29 11.47
N VAL A 205 -13.39 -4.10 10.95
CA VAL A 205 -13.82 -2.94 11.75
C VAL A 205 -15.13 -3.21 12.46
N ARG A 206 -16.10 -3.83 11.78
CA ARG A 206 -17.36 -4.26 12.37
C ARG A 206 -17.14 -5.20 13.55
N ALA A 207 -16.25 -6.19 13.37
CA ALA A 207 -15.97 -7.18 14.42
C ALA A 207 -15.23 -6.58 15.63
N SER A 208 -14.34 -5.60 15.40
CA SER A 208 -13.46 -5.05 16.45
C SER A 208 -13.97 -3.77 17.12
N MET A 209 -14.79 -2.97 16.44
CA MET A 209 -15.19 -1.64 16.93
C MET A 209 -16.68 -1.52 17.19
N ALA A 210 -17.54 -2.31 16.53
CA ALA A 210 -18.97 -2.24 16.76
C ALA A 210 -19.32 -2.82 18.15
N LYS A 211 -20.17 -2.12 18.91
CA LYS A 211 -20.67 -2.62 20.19
C LYS A 211 -21.44 -3.93 20.02
N ASN A 212 -22.24 -4.04 18.97
CA ASN A 212 -22.88 -5.25 18.50
C ASN A 212 -22.68 -5.36 16.97
N PRO A 213 -21.80 -6.26 16.49
CA PRO A 213 -21.54 -6.43 15.05
C PRO A 213 -22.79 -6.74 14.22
N ASP A 214 -23.78 -7.41 14.81
CA ASP A 214 -25.01 -7.80 14.12
C ASP A 214 -25.94 -6.62 13.81
N ASP A 215 -25.72 -5.46 14.39
CA ASP A 215 -26.50 -4.25 14.10
C ASP A 215 -26.12 -3.60 12.75
N TYR A 216 -25.06 -4.08 12.08
CA TYR A 216 -24.53 -3.51 10.86
C TYR A 216 -24.62 -4.49 9.69
N ILE A 217 -24.91 -3.95 8.51
CA ILE A 217 -24.86 -4.65 7.23
C ILE A 217 -23.67 -4.15 6.42
N ILE A 218 -23.07 -5.04 5.63
CA ILE A 218 -22.05 -4.70 4.63
C ILE A 218 -22.56 -5.21 3.28
N PHE A 219 -22.53 -4.34 2.26
CA PHE A 219 -22.92 -4.71 0.89
C PHE A 219 -22.01 -4.03 -0.14
N PRO A 220 -21.87 -4.60 -1.36
CA PRO A 220 -21.00 -4.05 -2.39
C PRO A 220 -21.44 -2.65 -2.85
N ALA A 221 -20.47 -1.74 -2.99
CA ALA A 221 -20.65 -0.44 -3.64
C ALA A 221 -20.56 -0.56 -5.18
N THR A 222 -19.77 -1.54 -5.65
CA THR A 222 -19.48 -1.76 -7.06
C THR A 222 -19.59 -3.27 -7.39
N PRO A 223 -19.88 -3.64 -8.64
CA PRO A 223 -19.97 -5.04 -9.06
C PRO A 223 -18.62 -5.69 -9.40
N TYR A 224 -17.51 -4.97 -9.29
CA TYR A 224 -16.20 -5.48 -9.65
C TYR A 224 -15.30 -5.70 -8.43
N VAL A 225 -14.27 -6.53 -8.65
CA VAL A 225 -13.28 -6.90 -7.64
C VAL A 225 -12.07 -6.01 -7.74
N ASP A 226 -11.59 -5.53 -6.61
CA ASP A 226 -10.36 -4.77 -6.47
C ASP A 226 -9.18 -5.71 -6.15
N ALA A 227 -8.03 -5.50 -6.82
CA ALA A 227 -6.79 -6.18 -6.50
C ALA A 227 -5.95 -5.31 -5.56
N LEU A 228 -5.83 -5.70 -4.30
CA LEU A 228 -4.91 -5.07 -3.36
C LEU A 228 -3.50 -5.59 -3.63
N THR A 229 -2.59 -4.68 -3.91
CA THR A 229 -1.28 -5.05 -4.43
C THR A 229 -0.19 -4.17 -3.82
N PRO A 230 0.83 -4.77 -3.19
CA PRO A 230 2.01 -4.04 -2.77
C PRO A 230 2.71 -3.36 -3.93
N ALA A 231 3.17 -2.14 -3.72
CA ALA A 231 3.88 -1.34 -4.71
C ALA A 231 5.30 -1.01 -4.26
N VAL A 232 6.17 -0.80 -5.26
CA VAL A 232 7.56 -0.36 -5.12
C VAL A 232 7.81 0.84 -6.02
N ARG A 233 8.94 1.53 -5.88
CA ARG A 233 9.35 2.58 -6.82
C ARG A 233 9.54 2.02 -8.22
N GLN A 234 9.17 2.80 -9.22
CA GLN A 234 9.44 2.45 -10.62
C GLN A 234 10.94 2.53 -10.92
N GLY A 235 11.41 1.64 -11.81
CA GLY A 235 12.79 1.62 -12.29
C GLY A 235 13.76 0.79 -11.43
N ASP A 236 13.26 0.02 -10.45
CA ASP A 236 14.04 -0.94 -9.68
C ASP A 236 13.44 -2.36 -9.85
N ASP A 237 13.73 -2.96 -11.01
CA ASP A 237 13.15 -4.25 -11.40
C ASP A 237 13.61 -5.37 -10.46
N GLN A 238 14.86 -5.33 -9.97
CA GLN A 238 15.34 -6.31 -9.01
C GLN A 238 14.57 -6.26 -7.71
N TRP A 239 14.32 -5.04 -7.18
CA TRP A 239 13.53 -4.88 -5.97
C TRP A 239 12.08 -5.33 -6.16
N MET A 240 11.48 -4.98 -7.30
CA MET A 240 10.16 -5.44 -7.68
C MET A 240 10.05 -6.97 -7.69
N ASP A 241 11.03 -7.65 -8.27
CA ASP A 241 11.05 -9.12 -8.33
C ASP A 241 11.22 -9.75 -6.95
N ILE A 242 12.08 -9.21 -6.08
CA ILE A 242 12.23 -9.67 -4.70
C ILE A 242 10.89 -9.60 -3.95
N VAL A 243 10.21 -8.47 -4.02
CA VAL A 243 8.91 -8.29 -3.36
C VAL A 243 7.86 -9.23 -3.96
N ARG A 244 7.78 -9.33 -5.30
CA ARG A 244 6.86 -10.23 -6.00
C ARG A 244 7.06 -11.68 -5.57
N TRP A 245 8.29 -12.17 -5.59
CA TRP A 245 8.58 -13.55 -5.24
C TRP A 245 8.42 -13.86 -3.76
N SER A 246 8.62 -12.87 -2.89
CA SER A 246 8.29 -13.02 -1.47
C SER A 246 6.78 -13.25 -1.27
N ILE A 247 5.93 -12.51 -2.01
CA ILE A 247 4.47 -12.71 -1.98
C ILE A 247 4.10 -14.06 -2.58
N GLN A 248 4.71 -14.45 -3.72
CA GLN A 248 4.49 -15.75 -4.33
C GLN A 248 4.84 -16.91 -3.41
N ALA A 249 5.90 -16.77 -2.60
CA ALA A 249 6.26 -17.77 -1.60
C ALA A 249 5.16 -17.92 -0.51
N LEU A 250 4.56 -16.81 -0.06
CA LEU A 250 3.44 -16.86 0.89
C LEU A 250 2.20 -17.53 0.27
N ILE A 251 1.85 -17.21 -0.98
CA ILE A 251 0.73 -17.82 -1.71
C ILE A 251 0.99 -19.32 -1.92
N ALA A 252 2.22 -19.71 -2.25
CA ALA A 252 2.59 -21.12 -2.40
C ALA A 252 2.48 -21.86 -1.05
N ALA A 253 2.97 -21.26 0.04
CA ALA A 253 2.85 -21.81 1.38
C ALA A 253 1.38 -22.06 1.76
N GLU A 254 0.49 -21.10 1.52
CA GLU A 254 -0.94 -21.26 1.72
C GLU A 254 -1.51 -22.40 0.88
N SER A 255 -1.14 -22.48 -0.40
CA SER A 255 -1.61 -23.51 -1.33
C SER A 255 -1.17 -24.92 -0.92
N PHE A 256 -0.02 -25.05 -0.27
CA PHE A 256 0.49 -26.31 0.30
C PHE A 256 0.01 -26.59 1.72
N GLY A 257 -0.83 -25.75 2.30
CA GLY A 257 -1.30 -25.86 3.66
C GLY A 257 -0.20 -25.68 4.70
N ILE A 258 0.86 -24.95 4.35
CA ILE A 258 1.96 -24.62 5.29
C ILE A 258 1.50 -23.48 6.21
N THR A 259 1.54 -23.72 7.50
CA THR A 259 1.18 -22.75 8.53
C THR A 259 2.37 -22.56 9.49
N ARG A 260 2.25 -21.56 10.37
CA ARG A 260 3.25 -21.33 11.42
C ARG A 260 3.43 -22.55 12.33
N GLU A 261 2.37 -23.31 12.54
CA GLU A 261 2.34 -24.47 13.46
C GLU A 261 2.97 -25.74 12.83
N ASN A 262 2.97 -25.84 11.48
CA ASN A 262 3.42 -27.05 10.81
C ASN A 262 4.67 -26.87 9.93
N VAL A 263 5.18 -25.64 9.76
CA VAL A 263 6.27 -25.34 8.82
C VAL A 263 7.53 -26.17 9.07
N ASP A 264 7.94 -26.33 10.33
CA ASP A 264 9.14 -27.10 10.68
C ASP A 264 8.98 -28.58 10.32
N ALA A 265 7.81 -29.16 10.61
CA ALA A 265 7.50 -30.54 10.22
C ALA A 265 7.45 -30.73 8.69
N MET A 266 6.94 -29.74 7.95
CA MET A 266 6.86 -29.77 6.48
C MET A 266 8.22 -29.60 5.82
N LEU A 267 9.17 -28.93 6.47
CA LEU A 267 10.56 -28.78 6.01
C LEU A 267 11.44 -29.95 6.43
N GLY A 268 10.95 -30.86 7.28
CA GLY A 268 11.70 -32.00 7.78
C GLY A 268 12.77 -31.63 8.81
N VAL A 269 12.57 -30.55 9.54
CA VAL A 269 13.45 -30.06 10.61
C VAL A 269 12.82 -30.27 11.97
#